data_2322b41891983bbf12609bfb13d93252
#
_entry.id   2322b41891983bbf12609bfb13d93252
#
_cell.length_a   1.000
_cell.length_b   1.000
_cell.length_c   1.000
_cell.angle_alpha   90.00
_cell.angle_beta   90.00
_cell.angle_gamma   90.00
#
_symmetry.space_group_name_H-M   'P 1'
#
loop_
_entity.id
_entity.type
_entity.pdbx_description
1 polymer ?
#
loop_
_entity_poly.entity_id
_entity_poly.type
_entity_poly.pdbx_seq_one_letter_code
_entity_poly.pdbx_strand_id
1 'polypeptide(L)'
;LQEADRSRVWSGIKSLDPSSPVKYDDASFDLLHTTDRKLTLRDAMNLQRNRLEGTKYKPQDQMELDGKGIPKKGEFDAVYKYPISNPNVMEAHIFQLKDEVPASAGGGTMWLSMGSPRNAPYLPYYGNILNTYQAYQELGDHYNDRSWYWTISRINDLVAKYPDLFEDGAIRTEMERLESQWMVE
;
A
#
# COMPACT_ATOMS: atom_id res chain seq x y z
N LEU A 1 7.63 -4.13 -21.30
CA LEU A 1 7.58 -3.66 -19.91
C LEU A 1 8.78 -4.23 -19.14
N GLN A 2 9.40 -3.40 -18.33
CA GLN A 2 10.39 -3.88 -17.37
C GLN A 2 9.70 -4.78 -16.34
N GLU A 3 10.44 -5.71 -15.77
CA GLU A 3 9.87 -6.73 -14.89
C GLU A 3 9.17 -6.13 -13.64
N ALA A 4 9.75 -5.08 -13.07
CA ALA A 4 9.15 -4.37 -11.95
C ALA A 4 7.81 -3.70 -12.30
N ASP A 5 7.69 -3.15 -13.51
CA ASP A 5 6.44 -2.54 -13.98
C ASP A 5 5.40 -3.62 -14.29
N ARG A 6 5.83 -4.69 -14.95
CA ARG A 6 4.99 -5.84 -15.29
C ARG A 6 4.32 -6.42 -14.04
N SER A 7 5.10 -6.66 -12.99
CA SER A 7 4.58 -7.27 -11.76
C SER A 7 3.53 -6.38 -11.09
N ARG A 8 3.73 -5.06 -11.07
CA ARG A 8 2.77 -4.13 -10.49
C ARG A 8 1.48 -4.03 -11.31
N VAL A 9 1.59 -3.88 -12.64
CA VAL A 9 0.41 -3.81 -13.52
C VAL A 9 -0.40 -5.08 -13.44
N TRP A 10 0.25 -6.24 -13.62
CA TRP A 10 -0.43 -7.53 -13.55
C TRP A 10 -1.11 -7.76 -12.19
N SER A 11 -0.41 -7.51 -11.09
CA SER A 11 -0.98 -7.71 -9.76
C SER A 11 -2.10 -6.72 -9.46
N GLY A 12 -2.01 -5.51 -10.00
CA GLY A 12 -3.08 -4.51 -9.92
C GLY A 12 -4.35 -4.98 -10.60
N ILE A 13 -4.25 -5.45 -11.84
CA ILE A 13 -5.38 -6.01 -12.59
C ILE A 13 -5.99 -7.19 -11.81
N LYS A 14 -5.16 -8.15 -11.39
CA LYS A 14 -5.64 -9.34 -10.66
C LYS A 14 -6.25 -9.02 -9.29
N SER A 15 -5.79 -7.98 -8.64
CA SER A 15 -6.34 -7.51 -7.36
C SER A 15 -7.76 -6.93 -7.53
N LEU A 16 -7.97 -6.15 -8.58
CA LEU A 16 -9.25 -5.50 -8.85
C LEU A 16 -10.23 -6.39 -9.61
N ASP A 17 -9.71 -7.27 -10.45
CA ASP A 17 -10.46 -8.24 -11.22
C ASP A 17 -9.77 -9.62 -11.20
N PRO A 18 -10.05 -10.44 -10.17
CA PRO A 18 -9.47 -11.79 -10.07
C PRO A 18 -9.82 -12.71 -11.24
N SER A 19 -10.96 -12.46 -11.91
CA SER A 19 -11.45 -13.25 -13.05
C SER A 19 -10.80 -12.88 -14.37
N SER A 20 -10.09 -11.74 -14.44
CA SER A 20 -9.42 -11.29 -15.67
C SER A 20 -8.58 -12.40 -16.29
N PRO A 21 -8.66 -12.62 -17.62
CA PRO A 21 -7.88 -13.63 -18.31
C PRO A 21 -6.38 -13.28 -18.45
N VAL A 22 -6.00 -12.06 -18.05
CA VAL A 22 -4.63 -11.53 -18.16
C VAL A 22 -3.62 -12.44 -17.47
N LYS A 23 -2.58 -12.83 -18.21
CA LYS A 23 -1.48 -13.64 -17.72
C LYS A 23 -0.26 -12.77 -17.43
N TYR A 24 0.57 -13.23 -16.51
CA TYR A 24 1.81 -12.50 -16.17
C TYR A 24 2.72 -12.28 -17.38
N ASP A 25 2.81 -13.29 -18.26
CA ASP A 25 3.72 -13.31 -19.41
C ASP A 25 3.13 -12.71 -20.69
N ASP A 26 1.95 -12.08 -20.61
CA ASP A 26 1.38 -11.40 -21.78
C ASP A 26 2.34 -10.31 -22.27
N ALA A 27 2.46 -10.18 -23.60
CA ALA A 27 3.40 -9.27 -24.24
C ALA A 27 3.14 -7.80 -23.87
N SER A 28 1.89 -7.44 -23.65
CA SER A 28 1.43 -6.11 -23.24
C SER A 28 0.18 -6.21 -22.38
N PHE A 29 -0.12 -5.14 -21.67
CA PHE A 29 -1.39 -4.95 -20.95
C PHE A 29 -2.12 -3.77 -21.56
N ASP A 30 -3.44 -3.86 -21.59
CA ASP A 30 -4.28 -2.75 -22.03
C ASP A 30 -4.09 -1.54 -21.09
N LEU A 31 -4.12 -0.35 -21.68
CA LEU A 31 -4.01 0.90 -20.92
C LEU A 31 -5.19 1.08 -19.96
N LEU A 32 -6.37 0.68 -20.41
CA LEU A 32 -7.63 0.71 -19.64
C LEU A 32 -8.10 -0.70 -19.41
N HIS A 33 -8.36 -1.05 -18.18
CA HIS A 33 -8.92 -2.32 -17.78
C HIS A 33 -10.27 -2.11 -17.10
N THR A 34 -11.28 -2.85 -17.52
CA THR A 34 -12.63 -2.80 -16.94
C THR A 34 -12.88 -4.04 -16.11
N THR A 35 -13.65 -3.89 -15.04
CA THR A 35 -14.12 -4.98 -14.19
C THR A 35 -15.66 -4.96 -14.14
N ASP A 36 -16.28 -6.12 -14.06
CA ASP A 36 -17.73 -6.26 -13.99
C ASP A 36 -18.32 -5.87 -12.63
N ARG A 37 -17.46 -5.65 -11.63
CA ARG A 37 -17.90 -5.25 -10.29
C ARG A 37 -17.65 -3.76 -10.02
N LYS A 38 -18.51 -3.17 -9.20
CA LYS A 38 -18.26 -1.82 -8.67
C LYS A 38 -17.12 -1.87 -7.65
N LEU A 39 -16.10 -1.06 -7.89
CA LEU A 39 -14.98 -0.91 -6.97
C LEU A 39 -15.35 0.02 -5.81
N THR A 40 -14.80 -0.27 -4.65
CA THR A 40 -15.01 0.47 -3.40
C THR A 40 -13.74 1.22 -2.98
N LEU A 41 -13.85 2.14 -2.01
CA LEU A 41 -12.69 2.76 -1.38
C LEU A 41 -11.74 1.70 -0.77
N ARG A 42 -12.30 0.65 -0.16
CA ARG A 42 -11.51 -0.46 0.40
C ARG A 42 -10.72 -1.20 -0.69
N ASP A 43 -11.28 -1.38 -1.87
CA ASP A 43 -10.56 -1.99 -3.00
C ASP A 43 -9.37 -1.14 -3.43
N ALA A 44 -9.52 0.18 -3.46
CA ALA A 44 -8.43 1.10 -3.78
C ALA A 44 -7.32 1.06 -2.72
N MET A 45 -7.66 1.03 -1.43
CA MET A 45 -6.68 0.86 -0.34
C MET A 45 -5.95 -0.46 -0.45
N ASN A 46 -6.67 -1.56 -0.70
CA ASN A 46 -6.10 -2.89 -0.84
C ASN A 46 -5.20 -2.99 -2.09
N LEU A 47 -5.56 -2.32 -3.18
CA LEU A 47 -4.71 -2.23 -4.36
C LEU A 47 -3.36 -1.61 -4.02
N GLN A 48 -3.36 -0.47 -3.33
CA GLN A 48 -2.12 0.21 -2.95
C GLN A 48 -1.29 -0.55 -1.91
N ARG A 49 -1.92 -1.49 -1.18
CA ARG A 49 -1.28 -2.42 -0.24
C ARG A 49 -0.79 -3.71 -0.86
N ASN A 50 -1.13 -3.96 -2.14
CA ASN A 50 -0.85 -5.24 -2.79
C ASN A 50 0.64 -5.58 -2.76
N ARG A 51 0.93 -6.80 -2.31
CA ARG A 51 2.27 -7.38 -2.20
C ARG A 51 2.37 -8.74 -2.87
N LEU A 52 1.57 -8.95 -3.93
CA LEU A 52 1.50 -10.21 -4.66
C LEU A 52 0.93 -11.37 -3.82
N GLU A 53 0.12 -11.03 -2.80
CA GLU A 53 -0.55 -12.01 -1.94
C GLU A 53 -1.41 -12.97 -2.79
N GLY A 54 -1.45 -14.24 -2.38
CA GLY A 54 -2.20 -15.27 -3.10
C GLY A 54 -1.58 -15.71 -4.43
N THR A 55 -0.41 -15.20 -4.79
CA THR A 55 0.30 -15.57 -6.01
C THR A 55 1.53 -16.43 -5.73
N LYS A 56 2.06 -17.08 -6.77
CA LYS A 56 3.32 -17.82 -6.67
C LYS A 56 4.58 -16.93 -6.61
N TYR A 57 4.41 -15.62 -6.76
CA TYR A 57 5.53 -14.67 -6.81
C TYR A 57 5.79 -14.09 -5.42
N LYS A 58 7.03 -14.17 -4.98
CA LYS A 58 7.46 -13.50 -3.75
C LYS A 58 7.84 -12.05 -4.04
N PRO A 59 7.47 -11.09 -3.16
CA PRO A 59 7.96 -9.72 -3.27
C PRO A 59 9.49 -9.64 -3.18
N GLN A 60 10.06 -8.65 -3.83
CA GLN A 60 11.52 -8.48 -3.84
C GLN A 60 12.10 -8.18 -2.46
N ASP A 61 11.37 -7.48 -1.61
CA ASP A 61 11.75 -7.17 -0.23
C ASP A 61 11.61 -8.35 0.75
N GLN A 62 11.08 -9.48 0.28
CA GLN A 62 11.00 -10.75 1.02
C GLN A 62 11.97 -11.80 0.49
N MET A 63 12.92 -11.40 -0.34
CA MET A 63 13.95 -12.31 -0.81
C MET A 63 14.78 -12.86 0.36
N GLU A 64 15.17 -14.11 0.23
CA GLU A 64 16.18 -14.67 1.10
C GLU A 64 17.49 -13.90 0.92
N LEU A 65 18.08 -13.52 2.03
CA LEU A 65 19.39 -12.88 2.07
C LEU A 65 20.44 -13.95 2.38
N ASP A 66 21.66 -13.75 1.90
CA ASP A 66 22.79 -14.50 2.44
C ASP A 66 23.00 -14.13 3.92
N GLY A 67 23.80 -14.84 4.66
CA GLY A 67 24.03 -14.58 6.07
C GLY A 67 24.62 -13.18 6.39
N LYS A 68 24.85 -12.34 5.38
CA LYS A 68 25.37 -10.99 5.47
C LYS A 68 24.32 -9.93 5.12
N GLY A 69 23.07 -10.32 4.87
CA GLY A 69 22.00 -9.42 4.44
C GLY A 69 22.11 -9.01 2.96
N ILE A 70 22.81 -9.78 2.14
CA ILE A 70 22.96 -9.54 0.71
C ILE A 70 22.08 -10.53 -0.05
N PRO A 71 21.24 -10.08 -1.00
CA PRO A 71 20.44 -10.98 -1.81
C PRO A 71 21.30 -11.99 -2.55
N LYS A 72 20.88 -13.26 -2.56
CA LYS A 72 21.60 -14.30 -3.28
C LYS A 72 21.60 -14.01 -4.78
N LYS A 73 22.77 -14.01 -5.38
CA LYS A 73 22.97 -13.72 -6.81
C LYS A 73 22.25 -14.78 -7.66
N GLY A 74 21.42 -14.34 -8.59
CA GLY A 74 20.74 -15.18 -9.58
C GLY A 74 19.31 -15.60 -9.24
N GLU A 75 18.78 -15.26 -8.06
CA GLU A 75 17.40 -15.55 -7.70
C GLU A 75 16.41 -14.41 -8.02
N PHE A 76 16.92 -13.28 -8.52
CA PHE A 76 16.18 -12.05 -8.69
C PHE A 76 15.03 -12.11 -9.71
N ASP A 77 15.26 -12.79 -10.84
CA ASP A 77 14.44 -12.51 -12.03
C ASP A 77 13.31 -13.50 -12.26
N ALA A 78 13.38 -14.69 -11.70
CA ALA A 78 12.43 -15.75 -12.00
C ALA A 78 11.25 -15.83 -11.03
N VAL A 79 11.50 -15.62 -9.74
CA VAL A 79 10.52 -15.86 -8.66
C VAL A 79 10.12 -14.55 -7.96
N TYR A 80 11.09 -13.67 -7.72
CA TYR A 80 10.86 -12.44 -6.95
C TYR A 80 10.43 -11.30 -7.86
N LYS A 81 9.36 -10.63 -7.47
CA LYS A 81 8.75 -9.52 -8.23
C LYS A 81 8.60 -8.29 -7.34
N TYR A 82 8.57 -7.15 -7.96
CA TYR A 82 8.43 -5.88 -7.25
C TYR A 82 6.96 -5.58 -6.96
N PRO A 83 6.53 -5.50 -5.69
CA PRO A 83 5.13 -5.27 -5.36
C PRO A 83 4.73 -3.80 -5.51
N ILE A 84 3.42 -3.53 -5.56
CA ILE A 84 2.88 -2.16 -5.51
C ILE A 84 3.28 -1.53 -4.18
N SER A 85 2.97 -2.21 -3.07
CA SER A 85 3.40 -1.77 -1.73
C SER A 85 4.79 -2.33 -1.42
N ASN A 86 5.81 -1.57 -1.74
CA ASN A 86 7.20 -1.92 -1.47
C ASN A 86 7.80 -0.99 -0.40
N PRO A 87 8.98 -1.30 0.16
CA PRO A 87 9.61 -0.51 1.22
C PRO A 87 9.97 0.93 0.83
N ASN A 88 10.06 1.21 -0.47
CA ASN A 88 10.42 2.55 -0.97
C ASN A 88 9.19 3.48 -1.11
N VAL A 89 7.98 2.97 -0.86
CA VAL A 89 6.78 3.82 -0.87
C VAL A 89 6.82 4.75 0.32
N MET A 90 6.90 6.04 0.05
CA MET A 90 6.97 7.08 1.07
C MET A 90 5.60 7.55 1.52
N GLU A 91 4.62 7.48 0.64
CA GLU A 91 3.22 7.81 0.91
C GLU A 91 2.30 7.14 -0.10
N ALA A 92 1.02 7.01 0.25
CA ALA A 92 -0.04 6.61 -0.67
C ALA A 92 -1.30 7.41 -0.36
N HIS A 93 -1.99 7.90 -1.39
CA HIS A 93 -3.20 8.68 -1.20
C HIS A 93 -4.31 8.30 -2.18
N ILE A 94 -5.55 8.54 -1.76
CA ILE A 94 -6.76 8.31 -2.54
C ILE A 94 -7.65 9.52 -2.37
N PHE A 95 -8.08 10.14 -3.47
CA PHE A 95 -9.08 11.19 -3.45
C PHE A 95 -10.47 10.59 -3.68
N GLN A 96 -11.29 10.62 -2.65
CA GLN A 96 -12.69 10.25 -2.71
C GLN A 96 -13.53 11.50 -2.95
N LEU A 97 -13.93 11.72 -4.20
CA LEU A 97 -14.82 12.82 -4.57
C LEU A 97 -16.26 12.43 -4.31
N LYS A 98 -17.06 13.40 -3.88
CA LYS A 98 -18.50 13.24 -3.59
C LYS A 98 -19.26 14.33 -4.32
N ASP A 99 -20.06 13.93 -5.30
CA ASP A 99 -20.81 14.88 -6.17
C ASP A 99 -21.81 15.74 -5.37
N GLU A 100 -22.37 15.17 -4.31
CA GLU A 100 -23.31 15.85 -3.40
C GLU A 100 -22.66 16.82 -2.42
N VAL A 101 -21.33 16.81 -2.30
CA VAL A 101 -20.59 17.72 -1.41
C VAL A 101 -20.03 18.88 -2.23
N PRO A 102 -20.52 20.12 -2.03
CA PRO A 102 -20.04 21.26 -2.80
C PRO A 102 -18.57 21.55 -2.51
N ALA A 103 -17.88 22.10 -3.50
CA ALA A 103 -16.46 22.46 -3.39
C ALA A 103 -16.18 23.39 -2.19
N SER A 104 -17.12 24.27 -1.86
CA SER A 104 -17.05 25.16 -0.67
C SER A 104 -17.07 24.40 0.67
N ALA A 105 -17.59 23.17 0.68
CA ALA A 105 -17.58 22.29 1.85
C ALA A 105 -16.47 21.22 1.76
N GLY A 106 -15.49 21.43 0.85
CA GLY A 106 -14.32 20.58 0.72
C GLY A 106 -14.38 19.54 -0.39
N GLY A 107 -15.51 19.33 -1.07
CA GLY A 107 -15.63 18.52 -2.29
C GLY A 107 -15.38 17.01 -2.12
N GLY A 108 -14.82 16.56 -1.01
CA GLY A 108 -14.47 15.16 -0.79
C GLY A 108 -13.48 14.94 0.34
N THR A 109 -12.91 13.75 0.36
CA THR A 109 -11.96 13.32 1.39
C THR A 109 -10.70 12.79 0.71
N MET A 110 -9.54 13.26 1.14
CA MET A 110 -8.27 12.62 0.83
C MET A 110 -7.95 11.60 1.91
N TRP A 111 -7.76 10.37 1.52
CA TRP A 111 -7.27 9.30 2.38
C TRP A 111 -5.77 9.18 2.18
N LEU A 112 -5.00 9.47 3.22
CA LEU A 112 -3.54 9.53 3.17
C LEU A 112 -2.91 8.52 4.12
N SER A 113 -2.04 7.70 3.57
CA SER A 113 -1.13 6.82 4.31
C SER A 113 0.29 7.35 4.17
N MET A 114 0.87 7.85 5.23
CA MET A 114 2.28 8.29 5.25
C MET A 114 3.19 7.11 5.61
N GLY A 115 4.11 6.81 4.73
CA GLY A 115 4.92 5.60 4.73
C GLY A 115 4.33 4.52 3.83
N SER A 116 4.88 3.31 3.88
CA SER A 116 4.34 2.19 3.11
C SER A 116 2.93 1.85 3.61
N PRO A 117 1.91 1.85 2.74
CA PRO A 117 0.54 1.55 3.12
C PRO A 117 0.34 0.10 3.60
N ARG A 118 1.36 -0.74 3.44
CA ARG A 118 1.42 -2.07 4.05
C ARG A 118 1.26 -2.00 5.56
N ASN A 119 1.95 -1.04 6.21
CA ASN A 119 2.10 -0.96 7.66
C ASN A 119 1.61 0.37 8.22
N ALA A 120 0.99 1.22 7.41
CA ALA A 120 0.44 2.50 7.80
C ALA A 120 -1.04 2.58 7.40
N PRO A 121 -1.93 3.01 8.31
CA PRO A 121 -3.34 3.20 7.99
C PRO A 121 -3.54 4.43 7.10
N TYR A 122 -4.64 4.43 6.36
CA TYR A 122 -5.14 5.61 5.68
C TYR A 122 -5.93 6.48 6.64
N LEU A 123 -5.50 7.71 6.82
CA LEU A 123 -6.19 8.72 7.62
C LEU A 123 -7.02 9.65 6.72
N PRO A 124 -8.26 9.99 7.11
CA PRO A 124 -9.10 10.89 6.32
C PRO A 124 -8.69 12.35 6.54
N TYR A 125 -8.55 13.09 5.45
CA TYR A 125 -8.36 14.53 5.42
C TYR A 125 -9.49 15.15 4.61
N TYR A 126 -10.27 15.97 5.24
CA TYR A 126 -11.39 16.69 4.61
C TYR A 126 -10.87 17.96 3.94
N GLY A 127 -11.47 18.35 2.80
CA GLY A 127 -10.98 19.48 2.02
C GLY A 127 -11.04 20.85 2.73
N ASN A 128 -11.77 20.95 3.84
CA ASN A 128 -11.88 22.16 4.66
C ASN A 128 -11.09 22.08 5.98
N ILE A 129 -10.16 21.11 6.11
CA ILE A 129 -9.34 20.97 7.31
C ILE A 129 -8.42 22.19 7.48
N LEU A 130 -8.38 22.74 8.69
CA LEU A 130 -7.56 23.91 9.03
C LEU A 130 -6.21 23.51 9.67
N ASN A 131 -6.11 22.27 10.12
CA ASN A 131 -4.91 21.76 10.78
C ASN A 131 -4.78 20.26 10.60
N THR A 132 -3.58 19.73 10.75
CA THR A 132 -3.31 18.29 10.67
C THR A 132 -3.29 17.66 12.07
N TYR A 133 -3.28 16.33 12.11
CA TYR A 133 -3.08 15.59 13.35
C TYR A 133 -1.74 15.96 13.98
N GLN A 134 -1.70 16.07 15.31
CA GLN A 134 -0.50 16.51 16.02
C GLN A 134 0.74 15.66 15.68
N ALA A 135 0.57 14.35 15.55
CA ALA A 135 1.68 13.46 15.21
C ALA A 135 2.35 13.76 13.84
N TYR A 136 1.63 14.42 12.91
CA TYR A 136 2.19 14.86 11.63
C TYR A 136 2.94 16.20 11.75
N GLN A 137 2.75 16.93 12.83
CA GLN A 137 3.41 18.20 13.08
C GLN A 137 4.74 18.03 13.87
N GLU A 138 4.97 16.85 14.41
CA GLU A 138 6.19 16.51 15.13
C GLU A 138 7.31 16.23 14.12
N LEU A 139 8.09 17.26 13.86
CA LEU A 139 9.24 17.22 12.94
C LEU A 139 10.53 16.93 13.71
N GLY A 140 11.52 16.43 13.01
CA GLY A 140 12.86 16.22 13.56
C GLY A 140 13.64 15.13 12.85
N ASP A 141 14.95 15.21 12.95
CA ASP A 141 15.92 14.28 12.37
C ASP A 141 16.29 13.13 13.33
N HIS A 142 15.74 13.15 14.55
CA HIS A 142 15.96 12.13 15.57
C HIS A 142 14.65 11.42 15.94
N TYR A 143 14.78 10.19 16.42
CA TYR A 143 13.63 9.39 16.86
C TYR A 143 12.79 10.14 17.90
N ASN A 144 11.49 10.21 17.62
CA ASN A 144 10.48 10.78 18.50
C ASN A 144 9.22 9.90 18.42
N ASP A 145 8.84 9.29 19.51
CA ASP A 145 7.68 8.38 19.61
C ASP A 145 6.33 9.09 19.42
N ARG A 146 6.28 10.41 19.46
CA ARG A 146 5.09 11.22 19.15
C ARG A 146 4.99 11.54 17.65
N SER A 147 6.08 11.38 16.89
CA SER A 147 6.10 11.60 15.46
C SER A 147 5.50 10.42 14.71
N TRP A 148 4.55 10.71 13.82
CA TRP A 148 4.01 9.69 12.91
C TRP A 148 5.10 9.04 12.07
N TYR A 149 5.97 9.84 11.47
CA TYR A 149 7.08 9.35 10.66
C TYR A 149 7.94 8.33 11.41
N TRP A 150 8.40 8.67 12.60
CA TRP A 150 9.24 7.77 13.37
C TRP A 150 8.51 6.53 13.88
N THR A 151 7.24 6.67 14.23
CA THR A 151 6.40 5.53 14.63
C THR A 151 6.23 4.54 13.48
N ILE A 152 5.87 5.01 12.29
CA ILE A 152 5.71 4.13 11.11
C ILE A 152 7.06 3.55 10.68
N SER A 153 8.14 4.33 10.70
CA SER A 153 9.48 3.82 10.42
C SER A 153 9.86 2.68 11.36
N ARG A 154 9.56 2.83 12.66
CA ARG A 154 9.79 1.78 13.64
C ARG A 154 8.97 0.52 13.39
N ILE A 155 7.71 0.67 12.99
CA ILE A 155 6.86 -0.46 12.61
C ILE A 155 7.44 -1.17 11.39
N ASN A 156 7.86 -0.43 10.36
CA ASN A 156 8.49 -0.99 9.17
C ASN A 156 9.75 -1.79 9.50
N ASP A 157 10.61 -1.28 10.38
CA ASP A 157 11.81 -1.98 10.85
C ASP A 157 11.46 -3.31 11.57
N LEU A 158 10.42 -3.27 12.41
CA LEU A 158 9.97 -4.48 13.13
C LEU A 158 9.39 -5.51 12.18
N VAL A 159 8.58 -5.10 11.21
CA VAL A 159 8.02 -5.99 10.18
C VAL A 159 9.13 -6.59 9.32
N ALA A 160 10.11 -5.79 8.91
CA ALA A 160 11.25 -6.28 8.13
C ALA A 160 12.10 -7.29 8.93
N LYS A 161 12.26 -7.05 10.23
CA LYS A 161 13.05 -7.93 11.11
C LYS A 161 12.34 -9.22 11.49
N TYR A 162 11.02 -9.19 11.61
CA TYR A 162 10.19 -10.30 12.08
C TYR A 162 8.99 -10.55 11.15
N PRO A 163 9.21 -10.83 9.86
CA PRO A 163 8.13 -10.92 8.86
C PRO A 163 7.07 -11.95 9.26
N ASP A 164 7.48 -13.11 9.77
CA ASP A 164 6.55 -14.19 10.15
C ASP A 164 5.57 -13.80 11.26
N LEU A 165 5.92 -12.80 12.08
CA LEU A 165 5.04 -12.33 13.15
C LEU A 165 4.04 -11.28 12.70
N PHE A 166 4.35 -10.55 11.62
CA PHE A 166 3.58 -9.37 11.23
C PHE A 166 2.95 -9.46 9.84
N GLU A 167 3.40 -10.38 8.98
CA GLU A 167 3.01 -10.38 7.57
C GLU A 167 1.54 -10.64 7.34
N ASP A 168 0.89 -11.47 8.18
CA ASP A 168 -0.47 -11.95 7.95
C ASP A 168 -1.49 -11.50 9.01
N GLY A 169 -1.14 -10.58 9.92
CA GLY A 169 -2.13 -10.55 10.95
C GLY A 169 -2.37 -9.25 11.71
N ALA A 170 -1.66 -9.04 12.79
CA ALA A 170 -2.08 -8.08 13.81
C ALA A 170 -2.09 -6.63 13.32
N ILE A 171 -1.06 -6.18 12.59
CA ILE A 171 -0.99 -4.80 12.09
C ILE A 171 -2.07 -4.55 11.04
N ARG A 172 -2.21 -5.46 10.07
CA ARG A 172 -3.21 -5.32 9.00
C ARG A 172 -4.62 -5.27 9.57
N THR A 173 -4.95 -6.20 10.45
CA THR A 173 -6.27 -6.26 11.11
C THR A 173 -6.58 -4.98 11.87
N GLU A 174 -5.63 -4.47 12.62
CA GLU A 174 -5.82 -3.23 13.39
C GLU A 174 -5.98 -2.00 12.48
N MET A 175 -5.18 -1.88 11.44
CA MET A 175 -5.33 -0.81 10.45
C MET A 175 -6.71 -0.83 9.80
N GLU A 176 -7.17 -1.99 9.33
CA GLU A 176 -8.47 -2.14 8.69
C GLU A 176 -9.63 -1.85 9.66
N ARG A 177 -9.47 -2.21 10.92
CA ARG A 177 -10.43 -1.88 11.98
C ARG A 177 -10.54 -0.36 12.17
N LEU A 178 -9.43 0.34 12.30
CA LEU A 178 -9.39 1.80 12.45
C LEU A 178 -10.00 2.51 11.22
N GLU A 179 -9.55 2.13 10.03
CA GLU A 179 -10.06 2.69 8.79
C GLU A 179 -11.57 2.47 8.62
N SER A 180 -12.08 1.31 9.01
CA SER A 180 -13.50 1.00 8.94
C SER A 180 -14.33 1.92 9.84
N GLN A 181 -13.78 2.34 10.99
CA GLN A 181 -14.44 3.31 11.85
C GLN A 181 -14.57 4.69 11.18
N TRP A 182 -13.52 5.11 10.47
CA TRP A 182 -13.51 6.42 9.78
C TRP A 182 -14.31 6.41 8.46
N MET A 183 -14.51 5.25 7.85
CA MET A 183 -15.31 5.13 6.61
C MET A 183 -16.80 5.27 6.83
N VAL A 184 -17.30 5.12 8.05
CA VAL A 184 -18.73 5.17 8.39
C VAL A 184 -19.20 6.60 8.66
N GLU A 185 -18.30 7.52 8.92
CA GLU A 185 -18.59 8.95 9.12
C GLU A 185 -18.54 9.71 7.78
#